data_4681df3bc7ca242d44dbc02e0d36d093
#
_entry.id   4681df3bc7ca242d44dbc02e0d36d093
#
_cell.length_a   1.000
_cell.length_b   1.000
_cell.length_c   1.000
_cell.angle_alpha   90.00
_cell.angle_beta   90.00
_cell.angle_gamma   90.00
#
_symmetry.space_group_name_H-M   'P 1'
#
loop_
_entity.id
_entity.type
_entity.pdbx_description
1 polymer ?
#
loop_
_entity_poly.entity_id
_entity_poly.type
_entity_poly.pdbx_seq_one_letter_code
_entity_poly.pdbx_strand_id
1 'polypeptide(L)'
;ILCSPWQVWRWALGLILVSDPLAVLSDSFWLSCLAVFSLICWFHLAPVSSRFITGWYGLVIRWFHLQFGMMLLLMPLQIGLFHGISLFSIPANLWAVPIVSLFTVPCVLLALALALLPAVADIFWFLADISLTVVLFPLNQLKEGWLHTGMASVAIGYGGWLALFIWRFQWWRSHPLGVIVLCMNMVLLTQRRDEYHWRVDMLDIGHGLAVVIEREGKAIIYDTGNHWPTGNMAAIVVLPLLKWRGITVEQIILSHDHQDHTGGLAVLLDAFPQATVRAPFSVKNVANTLPCKQGERWQWQGLDFDVLWPKEQVVNAQNNDSCVIRINDGKHSVLLTGDLESQGERQLVSDIRGELTSTVLQVPHHG
;
A
#
# COMPACT_ATOMS: atom_id res chain seq x y z
N ILE A 1 35.43 20.07 2.95
CA ILE A 1 34.31 19.20 3.32
C ILE A 1 34.83 18.24 4.36
N LEU A 2 34.33 18.33 5.63
CA LEU A 2 34.85 17.57 6.77
C LEU A 2 34.38 16.09 6.76
N CYS A 3 33.30 15.75 5.99
CA CYS A 3 32.73 14.40 5.94
C CYS A 3 32.38 14.01 4.50
N SER A 4 32.55 12.72 4.16
CA SER A 4 32.08 12.20 2.88
C SER A 4 30.53 12.02 2.89
N PRO A 5 29.85 12.04 1.72
CA PRO A 5 28.40 11.78 1.64
C PRO A 5 28.00 10.47 2.32
N TRP A 6 28.82 9.43 2.21
CA TRP A 6 28.63 8.15 2.87
C TRP A 6 28.68 8.22 4.40
N GLN A 7 29.56 9.06 4.95
CA GLN A 7 29.64 9.28 6.40
C GLN A 7 28.39 10.01 6.89
N VAL A 8 27.98 11.07 6.18
CA VAL A 8 26.76 11.82 6.53
C VAL A 8 25.52 10.90 6.50
N TRP A 9 25.37 10.10 5.45
CA TRP A 9 24.26 9.15 5.34
C TRP A 9 24.24 8.12 6.49
N ARG A 10 25.40 7.53 6.83
CA ARG A 10 25.50 6.57 7.94
C ARG A 10 25.18 7.19 9.29
N TRP A 11 25.63 8.41 9.54
CA TRP A 11 25.32 9.13 10.78
C TRP A 11 23.84 9.48 10.87
N ALA A 12 23.23 9.96 9.78
CA ALA A 12 21.81 10.25 9.74
C ALA A 12 20.96 9.00 10.01
N LEU A 13 21.28 7.87 9.34
CA LEU A 13 20.64 6.59 9.55
C LEU A 13 20.77 6.12 11.01
N GLY A 14 21.97 6.17 11.56
CA GLY A 14 22.23 5.79 12.95
C GLY A 14 21.47 6.65 13.96
N LEU A 15 21.42 7.96 13.76
CA LEU A 15 20.70 8.88 14.64
C LEU A 15 19.18 8.63 14.60
N ILE A 16 18.61 8.40 13.43
CA ILE A 16 17.17 8.08 13.29
C ILE A 16 16.87 6.77 14.05
N LEU A 17 17.66 5.71 13.85
CA LEU A 17 17.41 4.41 14.50
C LEU A 17 17.67 4.42 16.01
N VAL A 18 18.53 5.32 16.50
CA VAL A 18 18.72 5.50 17.95
C VAL A 18 17.55 6.28 18.57
N SER A 19 17.03 7.29 17.85
CA SER A 19 15.89 8.09 18.34
C SER A 19 14.56 7.36 18.21
N ASP A 20 14.37 6.57 17.15
CA ASP A 20 13.17 5.77 16.89
C ASP A 20 13.58 4.41 16.27
N PRO A 21 13.80 3.37 17.08
CA PRO A 21 14.11 2.03 16.59
C PRO A 21 12.99 1.41 15.76
N LEU A 22 11.72 1.82 15.96
CA LEU A 22 10.59 1.30 15.22
C LEU A 22 10.45 1.91 13.82
N ALA A 23 11.20 2.97 13.52
CA ALA A 23 11.25 3.55 12.17
C ALA A 23 11.58 2.50 11.09
N VAL A 24 12.32 1.43 11.43
CA VAL A 24 12.65 0.32 10.53
C VAL A 24 11.40 -0.40 9.98
N LEU A 25 10.26 -0.30 10.66
CA LEU A 25 8.98 -0.88 10.23
C LEU A 25 8.21 0.04 9.27
N SER A 26 8.67 1.28 9.09
CA SER A 26 8.01 2.27 8.24
C SER A 26 8.55 2.25 6.80
N ASP A 27 7.63 2.13 5.82
CA ASP A 27 7.97 2.25 4.39
C ASP A 27 8.58 3.61 4.06
N SER A 28 8.11 4.67 4.71
CA SER A 28 8.63 6.03 4.54
C SER A 28 10.11 6.16 4.94
N PHE A 29 10.52 5.44 5.99
CA PHE A 29 11.91 5.35 6.41
C PHE A 29 12.77 4.72 5.31
N TRP A 30 12.36 3.55 4.80
CA TRP A 30 13.10 2.86 3.75
C TRP A 30 13.16 3.65 2.46
N LEU A 31 12.05 4.25 2.02
CA LEU A 31 12.02 5.11 0.83
C LEU A 31 13.00 6.27 0.95
N SER A 32 13.01 6.97 2.09
CA SER A 32 13.88 8.12 2.32
C SER A 32 15.37 7.72 2.39
N CYS A 33 15.67 6.70 3.17
CA CYS A 33 17.07 6.24 3.36
C CYS A 33 17.64 5.65 2.06
N LEU A 34 16.86 4.84 1.34
CA LEU A 34 17.28 4.24 0.08
C LEU A 34 17.30 5.23 -1.08
N ALA A 35 16.47 6.29 -1.05
CA ALA A 35 16.56 7.37 -2.02
C ALA A 35 17.92 8.10 -1.93
N VAL A 36 18.34 8.48 -0.72
CA VAL A 36 19.65 9.13 -0.52
C VAL A 36 20.81 8.17 -0.86
N PHE A 37 20.71 6.92 -0.44
CA PHE A 37 21.67 5.87 -0.82
C PHE A 37 21.78 5.72 -2.34
N SER A 38 20.66 5.61 -3.03
CA SER A 38 20.58 5.50 -4.49
C SER A 38 21.20 6.70 -5.19
N LEU A 39 20.95 7.89 -4.66
CA LEU A 39 21.54 9.13 -5.17
C LEU A 39 23.07 9.10 -5.08
N ILE A 40 23.63 8.74 -3.92
CA ILE A 40 25.07 8.64 -3.73
C ILE A 40 25.65 7.56 -4.67
N CYS A 41 25.00 6.40 -4.77
CA CYS A 41 25.40 5.33 -5.71
C CYS A 41 25.38 5.81 -7.15
N TRP A 42 24.32 6.50 -7.59
CA TRP A 42 24.17 6.94 -8.97
C TRP A 42 25.29 7.86 -9.43
N PHE A 43 25.66 8.84 -8.62
CA PHE A 43 26.77 9.75 -8.95
C PHE A 43 28.12 9.04 -9.00
N HIS A 44 28.30 7.92 -8.28
CA HIS A 44 29.50 7.10 -8.36
C HIS A 44 29.49 6.15 -9.55
N LEU A 45 28.32 5.57 -9.88
CA LEU A 45 28.18 4.58 -10.94
C LEU A 45 28.15 5.21 -12.34
N ALA A 46 27.47 6.34 -12.47
CA ALA A 46 27.23 7.04 -13.73
C ALA A 46 27.57 8.54 -13.63
N PRO A 47 28.84 8.91 -13.45
CA PRO A 47 29.22 10.32 -13.41
C PRO A 47 28.94 10.99 -14.78
N VAL A 48 28.32 12.18 -14.75
CA VAL A 48 28.10 12.97 -15.97
C VAL A 48 29.44 13.50 -16.48
N SER A 49 29.78 13.26 -17.74
CA SER A 49 31.01 13.77 -18.33
C SER A 49 31.07 15.31 -18.30
N SER A 50 32.24 15.87 -17.99
CA SER A 50 32.47 17.32 -17.93
C SER A 50 32.09 18.06 -19.20
N ARG A 51 32.09 17.39 -20.37
CA ARG A 51 31.68 17.96 -21.67
C ARG A 51 30.21 18.39 -21.73
N PHE A 52 29.36 17.75 -20.94
CA PHE A 52 27.90 17.99 -20.89
C PHE A 52 27.48 18.90 -19.73
N ILE A 53 28.43 19.41 -18.94
CA ILE A 53 28.13 20.13 -17.69
C ILE A 53 28.21 21.65 -17.90
N THR A 54 28.75 22.12 -19.02
CA THR A 54 28.97 23.55 -19.30
C THR A 54 27.72 24.22 -19.86
N GLY A 55 27.45 25.44 -19.41
CA GLY A 55 26.32 26.26 -19.87
C GLY A 55 24.96 25.87 -19.26
N TRP A 56 23.90 26.53 -19.71
CA TRP A 56 22.53 26.32 -19.22
C TRP A 56 21.98 24.89 -19.54
N TYR A 57 22.40 24.33 -20.68
CA TYR A 57 22.08 22.94 -21.02
C TYR A 57 22.58 21.93 -19.98
N GLY A 58 23.74 22.23 -19.37
CA GLY A 58 24.32 21.35 -18.34
C GLY A 58 23.42 21.23 -17.10
N LEU A 59 22.67 22.26 -16.76
CA LEU A 59 21.69 22.18 -15.66
C LEU A 59 20.57 21.20 -16.02
N VAL A 60 19.99 21.32 -17.20
CA VAL A 60 18.90 20.46 -17.68
C VAL A 60 19.35 19.01 -17.76
N ILE A 61 20.56 18.75 -18.31
CA ILE A 61 21.13 17.39 -18.40
C ILE A 61 21.32 16.78 -17.01
N ARG A 62 21.83 17.53 -16.03
CA ARG A 62 22.00 17.05 -14.65
C ARG A 62 20.65 16.69 -14.01
N TRP A 63 19.62 17.49 -14.26
CA TRP A 63 18.28 17.23 -13.76
C TRP A 63 17.68 15.96 -14.33
N PHE A 64 17.72 15.78 -15.65
CA PHE A 64 17.28 14.54 -16.29
C PHE A 64 18.10 13.34 -15.82
N HIS A 65 19.41 13.48 -15.73
CA HIS A 65 20.30 12.43 -15.24
C HIS A 65 19.96 12.02 -13.80
N LEU A 66 19.72 13.00 -12.93
CA LEU A 66 19.30 12.76 -11.55
C LEU A 66 17.96 12.01 -11.50
N GLN A 67 16.94 12.49 -12.21
CA GLN A 67 15.61 11.89 -12.23
C GLN A 67 15.63 10.46 -12.80
N PHE A 68 16.38 10.27 -13.88
CA PHE A 68 16.56 8.94 -14.47
C PHE A 68 17.25 7.98 -13.50
N GLY A 69 18.29 8.41 -12.82
CA GLY A 69 18.99 7.61 -11.82
C GLY A 69 18.11 7.21 -10.64
N MET A 70 17.35 8.17 -10.12
CA MET A 70 16.40 7.94 -9.03
C MET A 70 15.29 6.95 -9.46
N MET A 71 14.70 7.15 -10.65
CA MET A 71 13.70 6.24 -11.20
C MET A 71 14.26 4.81 -11.31
N LEU A 72 15.44 4.65 -11.91
CA LEU A 72 16.05 3.33 -12.14
C LEU A 72 16.40 2.61 -10.84
N LEU A 73 17.01 3.34 -9.90
CA LEU A 73 17.50 2.74 -8.66
C LEU A 73 16.40 2.53 -7.61
N LEU A 74 15.34 3.35 -7.61
CA LEU A 74 14.21 3.17 -6.70
C LEU A 74 13.10 2.29 -7.27
N MET A 75 13.12 1.99 -8.57
CA MET A 75 12.06 1.21 -9.24
C MET A 75 11.76 -0.13 -8.55
N PRO A 76 12.74 -0.97 -8.17
CA PRO A 76 12.42 -2.24 -7.51
C PRO A 76 11.76 -2.06 -6.14
N LEU A 77 12.18 -1.04 -5.39
CA LEU A 77 11.59 -0.70 -4.10
C LEU A 77 10.15 -0.19 -4.28
N GLN A 78 9.93 0.70 -5.26
CA GLN A 78 8.59 1.22 -5.57
C GLN A 78 7.63 0.10 -6.00
N ILE A 79 8.10 -0.83 -6.83
CA ILE A 79 7.32 -2.01 -7.22
C ILE A 79 6.96 -2.86 -5.99
N GLY A 80 7.92 -3.08 -5.10
CA GLY A 80 7.71 -3.89 -3.90
C GLY A 80 6.74 -3.26 -2.90
N LEU A 81 6.78 -1.94 -2.72
CA LEU A 81 5.95 -1.23 -1.75
C LEU A 81 4.59 -0.81 -2.32
N PHE A 82 4.56 -0.29 -3.55
CA PHE A 82 3.34 0.28 -4.14
C PHE A 82 2.67 -0.62 -5.18
N HIS A 83 3.26 -1.77 -5.46
CA HIS A 83 2.73 -2.76 -6.42
C HIS A 83 2.46 -2.18 -7.82
N GLY A 84 3.23 -1.16 -8.20
CA GLY A 84 3.07 -0.48 -9.49
C GLY A 84 4.18 0.51 -9.80
N ILE A 85 4.16 1.01 -11.03
CA ILE A 85 5.09 2.02 -11.54
C ILE A 85 4.28 3.12 -12.23
N SER A 86 4.63 4.38 -11.94
CA SER A 86 4.10 5.51 -12.71
C SER A 86 4.95 5.77 -13.94
N LEU A 87 4.35 5.68 -15.13
CA LEU A 87 5.01 6.04 -16.40
C LEU A 87 5.38 7.52 -16.47
N PHE A 88 4.62 8.35 -15.74
CA PHE A 88 4.81 9.79 -15.74
C PHE A 88 5.68 10.29 -14.57
N SER A 89 6.35 9.40 -13.83
CA SER A 89 7.18 9.79 -12.68
C SER A 89 8.31 10.78 -13.06
N ILE A 90 8.95 10.62 -14.22
CA ILE A 90 10.01 11.54 -14.67
C ILE A 90 9.44 12.94 -14.97
N PRO A 91 8.48 13.12 -15.89
CA PRO A 91 7.94 14.46 -16.17
C PRO A 91 7.23 15.08 -14.96
N ALA A 92 6.55 14.27 -14.14
CA ALA A 92 5.91 14.72 -12.92
C ALA A 92 6.93 15.29 -11.92
N ASN A 93 8.01 14.56 -11.64
CA ASN A 93 9.06 15.01 -10.75
C ASN A 93 9.87 16.19 -11.32
N LEU A 94 10.09 16.21 -12.64
CA LEU A 94 10.78 17.32 -13.30
C LEU A 94 10.01 18.63 -13.17
N TRP A 95 8.68 18.58 -13.13
CA TRP A 95 7.78 19.70 -12.89
C TRP A 95 7.62 20.03 -11.41
N ALA A 96 7.25 19.04 -10.59
CA ALA A 96 6.86 19.25 -9.20
C ALA A 96 8.04 19.59 -8.28
N VAL A 97 9.17 18.87 -8.40
CA VAL A 97 10.30 19.01 -7.47
C VAL A 97 10.87 20.42 -7.43
N PRO A 98 11.11 21.14 -8.57
CA PRO A 98 11.59 22.51 -8.50
C PRO A 98 10.62 23.46 -7.81
N ILE A 99 9.34 23.37 -8.19
CA ILE A 99 8.32 24.27 -7.64
C ILE A 99 8.16 24.06 -6.15
N VAL A 100 8.05 22.81 -5.72
CA VAL A 100 7.93 22.49 -4.29
C VAL A 100 9.18 22.91 -3.52
N SER A 101 10.37 22.61 -4.02
CA SER A 101 11.63 22.88 -3.29
C SER A 101 12.00 24.35 -3.26
N LEU A 102 11.71 25.12 -4.32
CA LEU A 102 12.14 26.52 -4.45
C LEU A 102 11.06 27.52 -4.02
N PHE A 103 9.79 27.13 -4.04
CA PHE A 103 8.68 28.03 -3.71
C PHE A 103 7.84 27.51 -2.54
N THR A 104 7.25 26.31 -2.65
CA THR A 104 6.31 25.82 -1.63
C THR A 104 6.97 25.69 -0.25
N VAL A 105 8.08 24.95 -0.16
CA VAL A 105 8.75 24.70 1.11
C VAL A 105 9.29 25.98 1.73
N PRO A 106 10.00 26.88 1.01
CA PRO A 106 10.42 28.18 1.56
C PRO A 106 9.24 29.05 2.04
N CYS A 107 8.14 29.12 1.27
CA CYS A 107 6.95 29.86 1.69
C CYS A 107 6.35 29.29 2.99
N VAL A 108 6.20 27.97 3.10
CA VAL A 108 5.70 27.31 4.32
C VAL A 108 6.63 27.60 5.50
N LEU A 109 7.94 27.47 5.35
CA LEU A 109 8.90 27.75 6.41
C LEU A 109 8.88 29.23 6.84
N LEU A 110 8.74 30.16 5.90
CA LEU A 110 8.59 31.59 6.21
C LEU A 110 7.27 31.89 6.90
N ALA A 111 6.16 31.30 6.46
CA ALA A 111 4.88 31.43 7.14
C ALA A 111 4.93 30.96 8.59
N LEU A 112 5.56 29.80 8.84
CA LEU A 112 5.77 29.27 10.19
C LEU A 112 6.68 30.17 11.03
N ALA A 113 7.79 30.64 10.47
CA ALA A 113 8.73 31.52 11.17
C ALA A 113 8.10 32.88 11.54
N LEU A 114 7.18 33.35 10.70
CA LEU A 114 6.46 34.63 10.87
C LEU A 114 5.07 34.45 11.50
N ALA A 115 4.78 33.33 12.10
CA ALA A 115 3.46 33.02 12.70
C ALA A 115 3.01 34.04 13.76
N LEU A 116 3.94 34.74 14.41
CA LEU A 116 3.65 35.85 15.34
C LEU A 116 3.17 37.14 14.63
N LEU A 117 3.28 37.22 13.32
CA LEU A 117 2.84 38.33 12.46
C LEU A 117 1.78 37.83 11.46
N PRO A 118 0.52 37.61 11.87
CA PRO A 118 -0.47 36.87 11.06
C PRO A 118 -0.65 37.43 9.66
N ALA A 119 -0.75 38.74 9.51
CA ALA A 119 -0.95 39.37 8.21
C ALA A 119 0.21 39.11 7.21
N VAL A 120 1.43 38.93 7.71
CA VAL A 120 2.59 38.58 6.87
C VAL A 120 2.66 37.08 6.61
N ALA A 121 2.37 36.27 7.63
CA ALA A 121 2.30 34.81 7.50
C ALA A 121 1.24 34.39 6.47
N ASP A 122 0.08 35.04 6.46
CA ASP A 122 -1.01 34.74 5.50
C ASP A 122 -0.59 34.96 4.04
N ILE A 123 0.28 35.93 3.75
CA ILE A 123 0.84 36.12 2.41
C ILE A 123 1.64 34.90 1.97
N PHE A 124 2.49 34.37 2.86
CA PHE A 124 3.31 33.20 2.55
C PHE A 124 2.48 31.92 2.47
N TRP A 125 1.43 31.78 3.27
CA TRP A 125 0.45 30.67 3.14
C TRP A 125 -0.25 30.73 1.79
N PHE A 126 -0.71 31.91 1.37
CA PHE A 126 -1.34 32.11 0.07
C PHE A 126 -0.40 31.78 -1.11
N LEU A 127 0.87 32.21 -1.03
CA LEU A 127 1.87 31.87 -2.06
C LEU A 127 2.17 30.36 -2.09
N ALA A 128 2.23 29.71 -0.93
CA ALA A 128 2.38 28.26 -0.84
C ALA A 128 1.20 27.53 -1.49
N ASP A 129 -0.03 27.97 -1.24
CA ASP A 129 -1.25 27.39 -1.81
C ASP A 129 -1.31 27.53 -3.33
N ILE A 130 -0.99 28.74 -3.86
CA ILE A 130 -0.87 28.95 -5.32
C ILE A 130 0.18 27.98 -5.90
N SER A 131 1.36 27.88 -5.29
CA SER A 131 2.42 27.01 -5.79
C SER A 131 2.01 25.54 -5.80
N LEU A 132 1.28 25.07 -4.80
CA LEU A 132 0.70 23.72 -4.76
C LEU A 132 -0.36 23.52 -5.84
N THR A 133 -1.23 24.50 -6.06
CA THR A 133 -2.24 24.46 -7.13
C THR A 133 -1.57 24.33 -8.51
N VAL A 134 -0.49 25.08 -8.76
CA VAL A 134 0.30 25.00 -10.00
C VAL A 134 0.93 23.63 -10.17
N VAL A 135 1.38 22.98 -9.08
CA VAL A 135 1.92 21.61 -9.11
C VAL A 135 0.83 20.60 -9.38
N LEU A 136 -0.27 20.66 -8.65
CA LEU A 136 -1.32 19.65 -8.67
C LEU A 136 -2.15 19.65 -9.95
N PHE A 137 -2.35 20.82 -10.58
CA PHE A 137 -3.17 20.93 -11.78
C PHE A 137 -2.71 20.00 -12.92
N PRO A 138 -1.44 20.01 -13.39
CA PRO A 138 -1.00 19.09 -14.42
C PRO A 138 -0.89 17.66 -13.93
N LEU A 139 -0.54 17.42 -12.65
CA LEU A 139 -0.43 16.07 -12.10
C LEU A 139 -1.78 15.35 -12.07
N ASN A 140 -2.86 16.08 -11.83
CA ASN A 140 -4.21 15.52 -11.87
C ASN A 140 -4.63 15.02 -13.26
N GLN A 141 -4.00 15.50 -14.33
CA GLN A 141 -4.24 15.02 -15.70
C GLN A 141 -3.47 13.73 -16.02
N LEU A 142 -2.47 13.39 -15.20
CA LEU A 142 -1.58 12.23 -15.42
C LEU A 142 -2.02 10.97 -14.67
N LYS A 143 -3.26 10.91 -14.18
CA LYS A 143 -3.79 9.81 -13.34
C LYS A 143 -3.78 8.44 -14.03
N GLU A 144 -3.89 8.38 -15.34
CA GLU A 144 -3.97 7.13 -16.11
C GLU A 144 -2.60 6.45 -16.34
N GLY A 145 -1.51 7.07 -15.91
CA GLY A 145 -0.15 6.55 -16.13
C GLY A 145 0.33 5.51 -15.12
N TRP A 146 -0.53 5.00 -14.24
CA TRP A 146 -0.16 3.99 -13.25
C TRP A 146 -0.26 2.58 -13.85
N LEU A 147 0.89 1.88 -13.94
CA LEU A 147 0.95 0.48 -14.33
C LEU A 147 1.00 -0.42 -13.09
N HIS A 148 -0.02 -1.22 -12.91
CA HIS A 148 0.01 -2.29 -11.90
C HIS A 148 1.01 -3.36 -12.31
N THR A 149 1.82 -3.80 -11.37
CA THR A 149 2.87 -4.81 -11.61
C THR A 149 2.56 -6.05 -10.79
N GLY A 150 2.77 -7.25 -11.35
CA GLY A 150 2.65 -8.51 -10.63
C GLY A 150 3.93 -8.86 -9.85
N MET A 151 3.89 -9.93 -9.05
CA MET A 151 5.05 -10.40 -8.26
C MET A 151 6.31 -10.65 -9.09
N ALA A 152 6.18 -11.07 -10.35
CA ALA A 152 7.31 -11.28 -11.25
C ALA A 152 8.11 -9.98 -11.53
N SER A 153 7.49 -8.83 -11.50
CA SER A 153 8.16 -7.54 -11.76
C SER A 153 9.10 -7.12 -10.63
N VAL A 154 8.85 -7.54 -9.41
CA VAL A 154 9.77 -7.36 -8.27
C VAL A 154 11.08 -8.09 -8.56
N ALA A 155 10.98 -9.33 -8.99
CA ALA A 155 12.15 -10.14 -9.38
C ALA A 155 12.91 -9.53 -10.55
N ILE A 156 12.20 -9.02 -11.57
CA ILE A 156 12.80 -8.31 -12.72
C ILE A 156 13.53 -7.05 -12.25
N GLY A 157 12.95 -6.28 -11.33
CA GLY A 157 13.56 -5.08 -10.78
C GLY A 157 14.85 -5.37 -10.03
N TYR A 158 14.84 -6.33 -9.09
CA TYR A 158 16.06 -6.75 -8.37
C TYR A 158 17.06 -7.41 -9.29
N GLY A 159 16.61 -8.19 -10.30
CA GLY A 159 17.44 -8.75 -11.35
C GLY A 159 18.13 -7.69 -12.18
N GLY A 160 17.44 -6.60 -12.51
CA GLY A 160 18.01 -5.43 -13.18
C GLY A 160 19.12 -4.76 -12.36
N TRP A 161 18.92 -4.59 -11.05
CA TRP A 161 19.99 -4.09 -10.16
C TRP A 161 21.20 -5.02 -10.15
N LEU A 162 20.95 -6.30 -9.97
CA LEU A 162 22.01 -7.30 -9.96
C LEU A 162 22.79 -7.27 -11.27
N ALA A 163 22.12 -7.23 -12.43
CA ALA A 163 22.73 -7.13 -13.74
C ALA A 163 23.59 -5.85 -13.88
N LEU A 164 23.08 -4.70 -13.40
CA LEU A 164 23.82 -3.43 -13.38
C LEU A 164 25.11 -3.53 -12.54
N PHE A 165 25.06 -4.11 -11.35
CA PHE A 165 26.21 -4.30 -10.49
C PHE A 165 27.22 -5.28 -11.11
N ILE A 166 26.74 -6.43 -11.62
CA ILE A 166 27.58 -7.42 -12.29
C ILE A 166 28.32 -6.76 -13.48
N TRP A 167 27.60 -5.98 -14.29
CA TRP A 167 28.16 -5.28 -15.44
C TRP A 167 29.16 -4.20 -14.99
N ARG A 168 28.81 -3.36 -14.04
CA ARG A 168 29.62 -2.23 -13.58
C ARG A 168 30.94 -2.68 -12.94
N PHE A 169 30.90 -3.71 -12.12
CA PHE A 169 32.07 -4.27 -11.44
C PHE A 169 32.77 -5.39 -12.23
N GLN A 170 32.29 -5.69 -13.42
CA GLN A 170 32.82 -6.74 -14.28
C GLN A 170 32.93 -8.12 -13.60
N TRP A 171 32.03 -8.42 -12.65
CA TRP A 171 32.02 -9.69 -11.91
C TRP A 171 31.90 -10.89 -12.83
N TRP A 172 31.26 -10.76 -13.98
CA TRP A 172 31.18 -11.82 -15.01
C TRP A 172 32.56 -12.22 -15.57
N ARG A 173 33.59 -11.34 -15.46
CA ARG A 173 34.96 -11.64 -15.84
C ARG A 173 35.77 -12.23 -14.69
N SER A 174 35.62 -11.72 -13.47
CA SER A 174 36.43 -12.16 -12.33
C SER A 174 35.87 -13.39 -11.64
N HIS A 175 34.52 -13.53 -11.59
CA HIS A 175 33.84 -14.61 -10.86
C HIS A 175 32.63 -15.18 -11.62
N PRO A 176 32.84 -15.74 -12.88
CA PRO A 176 31.72 -16.15 -13.72
C PRO A 176 30.82 -17.22 -13.08
N LEU A 177 31.42 -18.20 -12.37
CA LEU A 177 30.63 -19.23 -11.65
C LEU A 177 29.78 -18.64 -10.53
N GLY A 178 30.34 -17.68 -9.78
CA GLY A 178 29.59 -16.98 -8.72
C GLY A 178 28.40 -16.20 -9.26
N VAL A 179 28.54 -15.56 -10.42
CA VAL A 179 27.45 -14.88 -11.11
C VAL A 179 26.35 -15.86 -11.54
N ILE A 180 26.73 -17.01 -12.10
CA ILE A 180 25.75 -18.05 -12.51
C ILE A 180 24.99 -18.56 -11.30
N VAL A 181 25.68 -18.88 -10.19
CA VAL A 181 25.05 -19.35 -8.95
C VAL A 181 24.09 -18.28 -8.38
N LEU A 182 24.49 -17.02 -8.41
CA LEU A 182 23.68 -15.91 -7.92
C LEU A 182 22.40 -15.73 -8.76
N CYS A 183 22.53 -15.77 -10.10
CA CYS A 183 21.38 -15.71 -11.01
C CYS A 183 20.44 -16.91 -10.82
N MET A 184 20.98 -18.13 -10.69
CA MET A 184 20.18 -19.33 -10.40
C MET A 184 19.43 -19.22 -9.09
N ASN A 185 20.07 -18.78 -8.02
CA ASN A 185 19.40 -18.57 -6.72
C ASN A 185 18.29 -17.54 -6.85
N MET A 186 18.50 -16.46 -7.59
CA MET A 186 17.48 -15.45 -7.81
C MET A 186 16.27 -16.02 -8.54
N VAL A 187 16.47 -16.82 -9.59
CA VAL A 187 15.38 -17.52 -10.30
C VAL A 187 14.65 -18.49 -9.36
N LEU A 188 15.38 -19.27 -8.55
CA LEU A 188 14.78 -20.20 -7.59
C LEU A 188 13.96 -19.45 -6.50
N LEU A 189 14.44 -18.31 -6.03
CA LEU A 189 13.69 -17.49 -5.06
C LEU A 189 12.39 -16.93 -5.65
N THR A 190 12.39 -16.59 -6.95
CA THR A 190 11.18 -16.09 -7.61
C THR A 190 10.16 -17.19 -7.92
N GLN A 191 10.58 -18.44 -7.93
CA GLN A 191 9.70 -19.60 -8.15
C GLN A 191 9.12 -20.16 -6.86
N ARG A 192 9.64 -19.76 -5.69
CA ARG A 192 9.04 -20.13 -4.41
C ARG A 192 7.68 -19.45 -4.31
N ARG A 193 6.62 -20.21 -4.56
CA ARG A 193 5.27 -19.85 -4.12
C ARG A 193 5.18 -20.28 -2.67
N ASP A 194 4.72 -19.36 -1.81
CA ASP A 194 4.34 -19.73 -0.45
C ASP A 194 3.18 -20.72 -0.56
N GLU A 195 3.42 -22.00 -0.30
CA GLU A 195 2.39 -23.04 -0.25
C GLU A 195 1.61 -22.94 1.08
N TYR A 196 0.88 -21.86 1.27
CA TYR A 196 -0.10 -21.81 2.34
C TYR A 196 -1.42 -22.40 1.86
N HIS A 197 -2.05 -23.21 2.70
CA HIS A 197 -3.34 -23.81 2.38
C HIS A 197 -4.44 -22.74 2.24
N TRP A 198 -4.39 -21.70 3.05
CA TRP A 198 -5.21 -20.49 2.98
C TRP A 198 -4.54 -19.37 3.78
N ARG A 199 -4.95 -18.14 3.50
CA ARG A 199 -4.33 -16.96 4.09
C ARG A 199 -5.40 -15.93 4.44
N VAL A 200 -5.23 -15.26 5.58
CA VAL A 200 -6.05 -14.12 5.99
C VAL A 200 -5.13 -12.93 6.20
N ASP A 201 -5.34 -11.88 5.45
CA ASP A 201 -4.62 -10.61 5.56
C ASP A 201 -5.58 -9.54 6.08
N MET A 202 -5.32 -9.01 7.26
CA MET A 202 -5.93 -7.79 7.74
C MET A 202 -5.09 -6.63 7.20
N LEU A 203 -5.68 -5.80 6.35
CA LEU A 203 -4.95 -4.75 5.63
C LEU A 203 -4.83 -3.50 6.49
N ASP A 204 -3.67 -2.84 6.43
CA ASP A 204 -3.48 -1.53 7.03
C ASP A 204 -4.15 -0.46 6.15
N ILE A 205 -5.37 -0.10 6.52
CA ILE A 205 -6.20 0.88 5.80
C ILE A 205 -6.50 2.12 6.64
N GLY A 206 -5.81 2.29 7.76
CA GLY A 206 -6.09 3.35 8.72
C GLY A 206 -7.41 3.12 9.44
N HIS A 207 -8.31 4.11 9.45
CA HIS A 207 -9.63 3.98 10.07
C HIS A 207 -10.56 3.12 9.20
N GLY A 208 -11.14 2.08 9.79
CA GLY A 208 -12.02 1.11 9.14
C GLY A 208 -11.41 -0.30 9.06
N LEU A 209 -12.03 -1.18 8.30
CA LEU A 209 -11.64 -2.58 8.18
C LEU A 209 -11.63 -3.04 6.73
N ALA A 210 -10.64 -3.84 6.36
CA ALA A 210 -10.62 -4.66 5.15
C ALA A 210 -9.78 -5.91 5.39
N VAL A 211 -10.40 -7.07 5.25
CA VAL A 211 -9.73 -8.38 5.43
C VAL A 211 -9.86 -9.18 4.14
N VAL A 212 -8.75 -9.72 3.67
CA VAL A 212 -8.68 -10.58 2.49
C VAL A 212 -8.51 -12.02 2.94
N ILE A 213 -9.45 -12.87 2.64
CA ILE A 213 -9.39 -14.33 2.86
C ILE A 213 -9.05 -14.97 1.52
N GLU A 214 -7.83 -15.46 1.36
CA GLU A 214 -7.31 -16.00 0.10
C GLU A 214 -7.13 -17.51 0.18
N ARG A 215 -7.57 -18.21 -0.87
CA ARG A 215 -7.26 -19.61 -1.13
C ARG A 215 -7.29 -19.89 -2.64
N GLU A 216 -6.27 -20.59 -3.13
CA GLU A 216 -6.17 -21.04 -4.54
C GLU A 216 -6.31 -19.91 -5.59
N GLY A 217 -5.79 -18.72 -5.30
CA GLY A 217 -5.84 -17.55 -6.21
C GLY A 217 -7.21 -16.86 -6.28
N LYS A 218 -8.11 -17.21 -5.38
CA LYS A 218 -9.42 -16.58 -5.21
C LYS A 218 -9.52 -15.96 -3.82
N ALA A 219 -10.40 -14.98 -3.66
CA ALA A 219 -10.61 -14.34 -2.36
C ALA A 219 -12.08 -14.09 -2.03
N ILE A 220 -12.33 -14.09 -0.73
CA ILE A 220 -13.47 -13.43 -0.10
C ILE A 220 -12.92 -12.18 0.61
N ILE A 221 -13.58 -11.04 0.43
CA ILE A 221 -13.24 -9.80 1.11
C ILE A 221 -14.25 -9.58 2.24
N TYR A 222 -13.77 -9.32 3.44
CA TYR A 222 -14.60 -8.90 4.57
C TYR A 222 -14.31 -7.44 4.87
N ASP A 223 -15.31 -6.57 4.67
CA ASP A 223 -15.27 -5.13 4.63
C ASP A 223 -14.35 -4.53 3.55
N THR A 224 -14.55 -3.27 3.22
CA THR A 224 -13.94 -2.67 2.04
C THR A 224 -13.19 -1.37 2.32
N GLY A 225 -13.13 -0.98 3.60
CA GLY A 225 -12.48 0.24 4.03
C GLY A 225 -13.25 1.52 3.74
N ASN A 226 -12.66 2.62 4.16
CA ASN A 226 -13.25 3.95 4.11
C ASN A 226 -13.18 4.59 2.72
N HIS A 227 -14.05 5.58 2.48
CA HIS A 227 -13.97 6.45 1.33
C HIS A 227 -14.09 7.94 1.73
N TRP A 228 -13.59 8.82 0.87
CA TRP A 228 -13.68 10.27 0.98
C TRP A 228 -13.87 10.88 -0.43
N PRO A 229 -14.21 12.18 -0.57
CA PRO A 229 -14.59 12.77 -1.87
C PRO A 229 -13.58 12.58 -3.01
N THR A 230 -12.31 12.38 -2.69
CA THR A 230 -11.22 12.26 -3.69
C THR A 230 -10.65 10.86 -3.82
N GLY A 231 -11.14 9.86 -3.07
CA GLY A 231 -10.60 8.50 -3.12
C GLY A 231 -11.22 7.53 -2.11
N ASN A 232 -10.73 6.31 -2.09
CA ASN A 232 -11.13 5.28 -1.13
C ASN A 232 -10.01 4.26 -0.89
N MET A 233 -10.03 3.59 0.25
CA MET A 233 -9.02 2.60 0.63
C MET A 233 -9.02 1.36 -0.24
N ALA A 234 -10.16 0.95 -0.78
CA ALA A 234 -10.20 -0.18 -1.71
C ALA A 234 -9.38 0.08 -2.97
N ALA A 235 -9.43 1.28 -3.54
CA ALA A 235 -8.64 1.64 -4.72
C ALA A 235 -7.14 1.77 -4.43
N ILE A 236 -6.77 2.20 -3.21
CA ILE A 236 -5.38 2.51 -2.84
C ILE A 236 -4.66 1.27 -2.30
N VAL A 237 -5.34 0.41 -1.54
CA VAL A 237 -4.72 -0.70 -0.82
C VAL A 237 -5.23 -2.06 -1.31
N VAL A 238 -6.55 -2.28 -1.28
CA VAL A 238 -7.13 -3.62 -1.54
C VAL A 238 -6.93 -4.03 -2.99
N LEU A 239 -7.36 -3.22 -3.94
CA LEU A 239 -7.31 -3.53 -5.36
C LEU A 239 -5.88 -3.69 -5.91
N PRO A 240 -4.89 -2.84 -5.55
CA PRO A 240 -3.50 -3.06 -5.92
C PRO A 240 -2.94 -4.38 -5.39
N LEU A 241 -3.24 -4.75 -4.15
CA LEU A 241 -2.81 -6.03 -3.57
C LEU A 241 -3.38 -7.23 -4.34
N LEU A 242 -4.70 -7.21 -4.62
CA LEU A 242 -5.37 -8.28 -5.35
C LEU A 242 -4.79 -8.43 -6.77
N LYS A 243 -4.60 -7.32 -7.48
CA LYS A 243 -3.99 -7.31 -8.81
C LYS A 243 -2.54 -7.79 -8.79
N TRP A 244 -1.77 -7.35 -7.80
CA TRP A 244 -0.38 -7.77 -7.64
C TRP A 244 -0.24 -9.28 -7.42
N ARG A 245 -1.12 -9.87 -6.62
CA ARG A 245 -1.13 -11.33 -6.38
C ARG A 245 -1.83 -12.11 -7.48
N GLY A 246 -2.56 -11.45 -8.39
CA GLY A 246 -3.36 -12.11 -9.42
C GLY A 246 -4.59 -12.83 -8.87
N ILE A 247 -5.18 -12.28 -7.78
CA ILE A 247 -6.33 -12.86 -7.08
C ILE A 247 -7.62 -12.33 -7.67
N THR A 248 -8.61 -13.21 -7.82
CA THR A 248 -9.99 -12.87 -8.20
C THR A 248 -10.90 -12.89 -6.98
N VAL A 249 -11.78 -11.90 -6.86
CA VAL A 249 -12.76 -11.84 -5.76
C VAL A 249 -14.06 -12.54 -6.18
N GLU A 250 -14.50 -13.51 -5.36
CA GLU A 250 -15.77 -14.23 -5.59
C GLU A 250 -16.89 -13.74 -4.68
N GLN A 251 -16.55 -13.22 -3.49
CA GLN A 251 -17.54 -12.70 -2.56
C GLN A 251 -17.00 -11.51 -1.77
N ILE A 252 -17.89 -10.58 -1.47
CA ILE A 252 -17.63 -9.45 -0.55
C ILE A 252 -18.65 -9.56 0.58
N ILE A 253 -18.17 -9.56 1.80
CA ILE A 253 -18.98 -9.61 3.01
C ILE A 253 -18.84 -8.26 3.70
N LEU A 254 -19.95 -7.62 4.02
CA LEU A 254 -19.99 -6.37 4.76
C LEU A 254 -20.42 -6.65 6.19
N SER A 255 -19.69 -6.12 7.15
CA SER A 255 -20.01 -6.27 8.57
C SER A 255 -21.25 -5.49 8.94
N HIS A 256 -21.29 -4.18 8.64
CA HIS A 256 -22.40 -3.27 8.93
C HIS A 256 -22.40 -2.07 7.97
N ASP A 257 -23.37 -1.15 8.09
CA ASP A 257 -23.61 -0.07 7.11
C ASP A 257 -22.91 1.25 7.51
N HIS A 258 -21.63 1.17 7.91
CA HIS A 258 -20.81 2.36 8.11
C HIS A 258 -19.82 2.57 6.96
N GLN A 259 -19.51 3.84 6.71
CA GLN A 259 -18.70 4.27 5.56
C GLN A 259 -17.28 3.71 5.56
N ASP A 260 -16.68 3.54 6.72
CA ASP A 260 -15.34 3.00 6.91
C ASP A 260 -15.24 1.46 6.75
N HIS A 261 -16.39 0.80 6.54
CA HIS A 261 -16.51 -0.62 6.19
C HIS A 261 -17.04 -0.86 4.79
N THR A 262 -17.94 0.02 4.30
CA THR A 262 -18.61 -0.15 2.99
C THR A 262 -18.05 0.75 1.89
N GLY A 263 -17.17 1.70 2.23
CA GLY A 263 -16.76 2.79 1.35
C GLY A 263 -16.07 2.37 0.05
N GLY A 264 -15.42 1.21 0.03
CA GLY A 264 -14.75 0.68 -1.16
C GLY A 264 -15.59 -0.25 -2.02
N LEU A 265 -16.82 -0.59 -1.61
CA LEU A 265 -17.65 -1.61 -2.28
C LEU A 265 -17.84 -1.36 -3.77
N ALA A 266 -18.19 -0.14 -4.15
CA ALA A 266 -18.44 0.20 -5.55
C ALA A 266 -17.23 -0.04 -6.45
N VAL A 267 -16.03 0.31 -5.98
CA VAL A 267 -14.76 0.09 -6.70
C VAL A 267 -14.43 -1.40 -6.84
N LEU A 268 -14.70 -2.18 -5.81
CA LEU A 268 -14.47 -3.63 -5.87
C LEU A 268 -15.47 -4.33 -6.80
N LEU A 269 -16.73 -3.92 -6.80
CA LEU A 269 -17.74 -4.47 -7.73
C LEU A 269 -17.49 -4.06 -9.18
N ASP A 270 -16.95 -2.87 -9.42
CA ASP A 270 -16.52 -2.45 -10.77
C ASP A 270 -15.36 -3.31 -11.27
N ALA A 271 -14.41 -3.61 -10.40
CA ALA A 271 -13.25 -4.46 -10.73
C ALA A 271 -13.63 -5.97 -10.82
N PHE A 272 -14.58 -6.43 -10.03
CA PHE A 272 -15.02 -7.82 -9.92
C PHE A 272 -16.55 -7.91 -9.99
N PRO A 273 -17.18 -7.67 -11.16
CA PRO A 273 -18.64 -7.59 -11.30
C PRO A 273 -19.36 -8.92 -11.05
N GLN A 274 -18.65 -10.04 -11.00
CA GLN A 274 -19.19 -11.36 -10.69
C GLN A 274 -19.19 -11.65 -9.18
N ALA A 275 -18.57 -10.80 -8.35
CA ALA A 275 -18.52 -11.02 -6.92
C ALA A 275 -19.92 -10.89 -6.30
N THR A 276 -20.29 -11.87 -5.48
CA THR A 276 -21.54 -11.82 -4.71
C THR A 276 -21.34 -10.95 -3.46
N VAL A 277 -22.38 -10.24 -3.04
CA VAL A 277 -22.34 -9.44 -1.82
C VAL A 277 -23.18 -10.10 -0.73
N ARG A 278 -22.63 -10.19 0.47
CA ARG A 278 -23.32 -10.68 1.68
C ARG A 278 -23.30 -9.59 2.75
N ALA A 279 -24.43 -9.35 3.40
CA ALA A 279 -24.54 -8.33 4.44
C ALA A 279 -25.71 -8.62 5.40
N PRO A 280 -25.71 -8.08 6.62
CA PRO A 280 -26.84 -8.14 7.54
C PRO A 280 -27.97 -7.16 7.16
N PHE A 281 -27.79 -6.36 6.10
CA PHE A 281 -28.74 -5.36 5.58
C PHE A 281 -28.84 -5.44 4.07
N SER A 282 -29.82 -4.75 3.49
CA SER A 282 -29.98 -4.65 2.03
C SER A 282 -29.05 -3.58 1.47
N VAL A 283 -28.09 -3.99 0.65
CA VAL A 283 -27.08 -3.07 0.08
C VAL A 283 -27.66 -2.31 -1.11
N LYS A 284 -27.56 -0.99 -1.08
CA LYS A 284 -28.04 -0.13 -2.18
C LYS A 284 -27.30 -0.45 -3.48
N ASN A 285 -28.06 -0.47 -4.59
CA ASN A 285 -27.53 -0.74 -5.95
C ASN A 285 -26.96 -2.15 -6.17
N VAL A 286 -27.17 -3.09 -5.25
CA VAL A 286 -26.84 -4.50 -5.40
C VAL A 286 -28.14 -5.30 -5.48
N ALA A 287 -28.42 -5.90 -6.64
CA ALA A 287 -29.70 -6.55 -6.91
C ALA A 287 -29.98 -7.76 -5.99
N ASN A 288 -28.93 -8.51 -5.64
CA ASN A 288 -29.04 -9.73 -4.83
C ASN A 288 -27.98 -9.70 -3.71
N THR A 289 -28.33 -9.12 -2.56
CA THR A 289 -27.52 -9.24 -1.35
C THR A 289 -27.86 -10.55 -0.65
N LEU A 290 -26.84 -11.42 -0.45
CA LEU A 290 -26.98 -12.62 0.35
C LEU A 290 -27.11 -12.27 1.84
N PRO A 291 -27.93 -12.96 2.61
CA PRO A 291 -28.12 -12.64 4.02
C PRO A 291 -26.87 -12.96 4.83
N CYS A 292 -26.51 -12.08 5.78
CA CYS A 292 -25.65 -12.40 6.90
C CYS A 292 -26.49 -12.40 8.19
N LYS A 293 -26.95 -13.57 8.60
CA LYS A 293 -27.70 -13.76 9.85
C LYS A 293 -27.31 -15.08 10.49
N GLN A 294 -27.46 -15.17 11.78
CA GLN A 294 -27.13 -16.35 12.57
C GLN A 294 -27.72 -17.64 12.01
N GLY A 295 -26.87 -18.67 11.90
CA GLY A 295 -27.25 -19.99 11.37
C GLY A 295 -27.01 -20.15 9.86
N GLU A 296 -26.71 -19.08 9.12
CA GLU A 296 -26.25 -19.20 7.73
C GLU A 296 -24.87 -19.86 7.71
N ARG A 297 -24.72 -20.86 6.82
CA ARG A 297 -23.50 -21.63 6.65
C ARG A 297 -23.24 -21.89 5.19
N TRP A 298 -21.97 -21.83 4.78
CA TRP A 298 -21.56 -22.25 3.44
C TRP A 298 -20.12 -22.73 3.46
N GLN A 299 -19.78 -23.46 2.42
CA GLN A 299 -18.42 -23.87 2.17
C GLN A 299 -17.84 -23.13 0.97
N TRP A 300 -16.62 -22.65 1.10
CA TRP A 300 -15.91 -22.00 0.01
C TRP A 300 -14.47 -22.51 -0.05
N GLN A 301 -14.09 -23.07 -1.21
CA GLN A 301 -12.75 -23.63 -1.42
C GLN A 301 -12.29 -24.60 -0.29
N GLY A 302 -13.21 -25.35 0.31
CA GLY A 302 -12.93 -26.25 1.43
C GLY A 302 -12.69 -25.55 2.78
N LEU A 303 -13.08 -24.28 2.91
CA LEU A 303 -13.21 -23.56 4.18
C LEU A 303 -14.69 -23.49 4.55
N ASP A 304 -15.00 -23.77 5.80
CA ASP A 304 -16.34 -23.65 6.36
C ASP A 304 -16.54 -22.25 6.93
N PHE A 305 -17.63 -21.60 6.54
CA PHE A 305 -18.05 -20.29 7.01
C PHE A 305 -19.32 -20.44 7.82
N ASP A 306 -19.29 -20.04 9.09
CA ASP A 306 -20.41 -20.01 10.01
C ASP A 306 -20.74 -18.58 10.39
N VAL A 307 -21.97 -18.12 10.12
CA VAL A 307 -22.45 -16.81 10.59
C VAL A 307 -23.00 -16.99 12.00
N LEU A 308 -22.41 -16.28 12.94
CA LEU A 308 -22.72 -16.37 14.37
C LEU A 308 -23.61 -15.20 14.86
N TRP A 309 -23.62 -14.08 14.14
CA TRP A 309 -24.37 -12.86 14.44
C TRP A 309 -24.56 -12.01 13.19
N PRO A 310 -25.61 -11.14 13.07
CA PRO A 310 -26.75 -10.93 13.98
C PRO A 310 -27.81 -12.02 13.89
N LYS A 311 -28.78 -12.01 14.80
CA LYS A 311 -29.89 -12.99 14.82
C LYS A 311 -30.81 -12.85 13.61
N GLU A 312 -31.04 -11.62 13.17
CA GLU A 312 -31.92 -11.29 12.04
C GLU A 312 -31.28 -10.23 11.15
N GLN A 313 -31.72 -10.14 9.91
CA GLN A 313 -31.36 -9.05 9.03
C GLN A 313 -32.05 -7.75 9.50
N VAL A 314 -31.36 -6.64 9.34
CA VAL A 314 -31.83 -5.29 9.71
C VAL A 314 -31.91 -4.39 8.47
N VAL A 315 -32.63 -3.28 8.57
CA VAL A 315 -32.71 -2.30 7.47
C VAL A 315 -31.45 -1.46 7.40
N ASN A 316 -30.98 -0.99 8.57
CA ASN A 316 -29.75 -0.20 8.74
C ASN A 316 -28.90 -0.88 9.81
N ALA A 317 -27.83 -1.54 9.42
CA ALA A 317 -26.95 -2.22 10.34
C ALA A 317 -26.00 -1.23 11.02
N GLN A 318 -26.07 -1.17 12.33
CA GLN A 318 -25.16 -0.42 13.21
C GLN A 318 -24.05 -1.36 13.72
N ASN A 319 -23.11 -0.85 14.52
CA ASN A 319 -22.01 -1.63 15.08
C ASN A 319 -22.47 -2.96 15.71
N ASN A 320 -23.54 -2.90 16.53
CA ASN A 320 -24.07 -4.09 17.19
C ASN A 320 -24.83 -5.07 16.27
N ASP A 321 -25.03 -4.72 15.01
CA ASP A 321 -25.60 -5.59 13.97
C ASP A 321 -24.51 -6.17 13.05
N SER A 322 -23.24 -6.03 13.42
CA SER A 322 -22.09 -6.53 12.64
C SER A 322 -22.20 -8.01 12.32
N CYS A 323 -21.94 -8.35 11.07
CA CYS A 323 -21.91 -9.73 10.58
C CYS A 323 -20.71 -10.48 11.16
N VAL A 324 -20.90 -11.20 12.26
CA VAL A 324 -19.83 -12.00 12.89
C VAL A 324 -19.74 -13.36 12.21
N ILE A 325 -18.54 -13.67 11.70
CA ILE A 325 -18.29 -14.89 10.95
C ILE A 325 -17.10 -15.64 11.51
N ARG A 326 -17.27 -16.96 11.68
CA ARG A 326 -16.15 -17.87 11.94
C ARG A 326 -15.80 -18.61 10.65
N ILE A 327 -14.52 -18.60 10.30
CA ILE A 327 -13.93 -19.31 9.17
C ILE A 327 -13.07 -20.43 9.70
N ASN A 328 -13.23 -21.65 9.20
CA ASN A 328 -12.55 -22.82 9.73
C ASN A 328 -12.08 -23.76 8.61
N ASP A 329 -10.85 -24.30 8.73
CA ASP A 329 -10.28 -25.29 7.81
C ASP A 329 -10.19 -26.71 8.44
N GLY A 330 -10.80 -26.89 9.62
CA GLY A 330 -10.72 -28.12 10.42
C GLY A 330 -9.57 -28.17 11.41
N LYS A 331 -8.55 -27.30 11.30
CA LYS A 331 -7.41 -27.19 12.24
C LYS A 331 -7.31 -25.81 12.87
N HIS A 332 -7.49 -24.78 12.06
CA HIS A 332 -7.39 -23.39 12.46
C HIS A 332 -8.68 -22.66 12.14
N SER A 333 -9.03 -21.72 12.96
CA SER A 333 -10.21 -20.89 12.76
C SER A 333 -9.91 -19.42 13.02
N VAL A 334 -10.58 -18.57 12.24
CA VAL A 334 -10.52 -17.12 12.39
C VAL A 334 -11.93 -16.63 12.68
N LEU A 335 -12.06 -15.77 13.68
CA LEU A 335 -13.31 -15.09 14.02
C LEU A 335 -13.20 -13.62 13.64
N LEU A 336 -14.05 -13.19 12.70
CA LEU A 336 -14.20 -11.80 12.27
C LEU A 336 -15.46 -11.25 12.90
N THR A 337 -15.33 -10.13 13.60
CA THR A 337 -16.38 -9.57 14.46
C THR A 337 -16.91 -8.24 13.97
N GLY A 338 -16.27 -7.63 12.96
CA GLY A 338 -16.56 -6.26 12.58
C GLY A 338 -16.41 -5.30 13.77
N ASP A 339 -17.36 -4.40 13.92
CA ASP A 339 -17.36 -3.39 14.99
C ASP A 339 -18.35 -3.71 16.10
N LEU A 340 -18.56 -4.98 16.41
CA LEU A 340 -19.44 -5.40 17.48
C LEU A 340 -19.00 -4.76 18.82
N GLU A 341 -19.92 -4.05 19.46
CA GLU A 341 -19.67 -3.37 20.73
C GLU A 341 -19.95 -4.28 21.94
N SER A 342 -19.54 -3.85 23.13
CA SER A 342 -19.68 -4.59 24.39
C SER A 342 -21.09 -5.13 24.66
N GLN A 343 -22.15 -4.48 24.15
CA GLN A 343 -23.53 -4.95 24.32
C GLN A 343 -23.78 -6.19 23.42
N GLY A 344 -23.41 -6.10 22.14
CA GLY A 344 -23.52 -7.21 21.20
C GLY A 344 -22.62 -8.38 21.59
N GLU A 345 -21.38 -8.10 22.03
CA GLU A 345 -20.44 -9.13 22.51
C GLU A 345 -21.03 -9.92 23.70
N ARG A 346 -21.60 -9.25 24.68
CA ARG A 346 -22.22 -9.92 25.85
C ARG A 346 -23.37 -10.82 25.42
N GLN A 347 -24.19 -10.37 24.48
CA GLN A 347 -25.28 -11.17 23.92
C GLN A 347 -24.76 -12.36 23.16
N LEU A 348 -23.79 -12.17 22.25
CA LEU A 348 -23.16 -13.22 21.47
C LEU A 348 -22.55 -14.31 22.38
N VAL A 349 -21.79 -13.88 23.42
CA VAL A 349 -21.17 -14.80 24.38
C VAL A 349 -22.22 -15.54 25.22
N SER A 350 -23.31 -14.87 25.61
CA SER A 350 -24.37 -15.55 26.38
C SER A 350 -25.09 -16.63 25.58
N ASP A 351 -25.29 -16.38 24.28
CA ASP A 351 -26.09 -17.23 23.42
C ASP A 351 -25.32 -18.44 22.85
N ILE A 352 -24.06 -18.24 22.44
CA ILE A 352 -23.31 -19.26 21.69
C ILE A 352 -21.84 -19.40 22.11
N ARG A 353 -21.54 -19.21 23.39
CA ARG A 353 -20.16 -19.26 23.94
C ARG A 353 -19.32 -20.44 23.43
N GLY A 354 -19.93 -21.62 23.30
CA GLY A 354 -19.23 -22.83 22.85
C GLY A 354 -18.78 -22.80 21.39
N GLU A 355 -19.38 -21.97 20.56
CA GLU A 355 -19.10 -21.85 19.12
C GLU A 355 -18.06 -20.76 18.81
N LEU A 356 -17.71 -19.91 19.77
CA LEU A 356 -16.82 -18.77 19.57
C LEU A 356 -15.33 -19.13 19.60
N THR A 357 -14.99 -20.36 20.01
CA THR A 357 -13.58 -20.78 20.07
C THR A 357 -12.93 -20.65 18.70
N SER A 358 -11.86 -19.87 18.62
CA SER A 358 -11.11 -19.61 17.40
C SER A 358 -9.61 -19.53 17.66
N THR A 359 -8.82 -19.84 16.64
CA THR A 359 -7.35 -19.74 16.70
C THR A 359 -6.91 -18.27 16.67
N VAL A 360 -7.59 -17.45 15.87
CA VAL A 360 -7.34 -16.01 15.71
C VAL A 360 -8.67 -15.28 15.87
N LEU A 361 -8.64 -14.19 16.62
CA LEU A 361 -9.77 -13.27 16.81
C LEU A 361 -9.39 -11.88 16.27
N GLN A 362 -10.18 -11.34 15.37
CA GLN A 362 -10.15 -9.92 15.05
C GLN A 362 -10.81 -9.19 16.24
N VAL A 363 -10.05 -8.30 16.88
CA VAL A 363 -10.57 -7.52 18.00
C VAL A 363 -11.64 -6.53 17.49
N PRO A 364 -12.85 -6.53 18.08
CA PRO A 364 -13.94 -5.68 17.59
C PRO A 364 -13.65 -4.19 17.76
N HIS A 365 -14.33 -3.38 16.93
CA HIS A 365 -14.44 -1.93 17.07
C HIS A 365 -13.09 -1.21 17.22
N HIS A 366 -12.20 -1.49 16.27
CA HIS A 366 -10.85 -0.91 16.15
C HIS A 366 -9.88 -1.23 17.31
N GLY A 367 -10.18 -2.15 18.19
CA GLY A 367 -9.32 -2.63 19.28
C GLY A 367 -9.55 -1.98 20.62
#